data_d83bc6bd5bef9fde96bb642c8780f2da
#
_entry.id   d83bc6bd5bef9fde96bb642c8780f2da
#
_cell.length_a   1.000
_cell.length_b   1.000
_cell.length_c   1.000
_cell.angle_alpha   90.00
_cell.angle_beta   90.00
_cell.angle_gamma   90.00
#
_symmetry.space_group_name_H-M   'P 1'
#
loop_
_entity.id
_entity.type
_entity.pdbx_description
1 polymer ?
#
loop_
_entity_poly.entity_id
_entity_poly.type
_entity_poly.pdbx_seq_one_letter_code
_entity_poly.pdbx_strand_id
1 'polypeptide(L)'
;MAVLAGIIMVGPTLQVGTQNENSNITLVKPLQIELETLSVSKITERRALIDIAFKISNPNPRAVIVQTMDYQLYATAYSDDEQIAGGEIGSRPTGMVEFGSNYYVLLGENSITLKETITLKGSQNTSELWAILNDSTTPWRVTGDVFYNFSSLLGGQENELHFDFTK
;
A
#
# COMPACT_ATOMS: atom_id res chain seq x y z
N MET A 1 10.48 -1.85 -23.83
CA MET A 1 10.45 -1.58 -22.39
C MET A 1 9.50 -2.59 -21.75
N ALA A 2 10.03 -3.59 -21.06
CA ALA A 2 9.23 -4.61 -20.41
C ALA A 2 9.02 -4.22 -18.94
N VAL A 3 7.78 -3.92 -18.57
CA VAL A 3 7.38 -3.74 -17.17
C VAL A 3 7.12 -5.12 -16.61
N LEU A 4 8.04 -5.64 -15.81
CA LEU A 4 7.83 -6.84 -15.02
C LEU A 4 7.10 -6.43 -13.73
N ALA A 5 5.77 -6.54 -13.76
CA ALA A 5 4.96 -6.46 -12.55
C ALA A 5 5.08 -7.80 -11.81
N GLY A 6 5.82 -7.82 -10.72
CA GLY A 6 5.84 -8.97 -9.81
C GLY A 6 4.55 -9.02 -9.01
N ILE A 7 3.69 -10.00 -9.27
CA ILE A 7 2.53 -10.31 -8.44
C ILE A 7 2.96 -11.35 -7.43
N ILE A 8 3.06 -10.98 -6.16
CA ILE A 8 3.24 -11.95 -5.07
C ILE A 8 1.88 -12.16 -4.42
N MET A 9 1.29 -13.34 -4.64
CA MET A 9 0.12 -13.79 -3.92
C MET A 9 0.55 -14.55 -2.66
N VAL A 10 0.42 -13.95 -1.50
CA VAL A 10 0.46 -14.68 -0.22
C VAL A 10 -0.74 -14.21 0.60
N GLY A 11 -1.82 -14.98 0.54
CA GLY A 11 -3.02 -14.73 1.34
C GLY A 11 -3.29 -15.88 2.30
N PRO A 12 -3.62 -15.63 3.58
CA PRO A 12 -4.13 -16.68 4.46
C PRO A 12 -5.53 -17.10 4.03
N THR A 13 -5.74 -18.40 3.92
CA THR A 13 -7.07 -18.99 3.70
C THR A 13 -7.88 -18.89 4.99
N LEU A 14 -8.88 -18.03 5.02
CA LEU A 14 -9.85 -17.96 6.11
C LEU A 14 -10.88 -19.09 5.94
N GLN A 15 -10.84 -20.08 6.84
CA GLN A 15 -11.94 -21.02 7.02
C GLN A 15 -13.03 -20.38 7.88
N VAL A 16 -14.16 -20.11 7.27
CA VAL A 16 -15.38 -19.75 8.00
C VAL A 16 -16.14 -21.03 8.33
N GLY A 17 -16.41 -21.22 9.63
CA GLY A 17 -17.07 -22.39 10.18
C GLY A 17 -18.45 -22.68 9.59
N THR A 18 -18.72 -23.96 9.42
CA THR A 18 -19.93 -24.60 8.90
C THR A 18 -21.18 -24.32 9.72
N GLN A 19 -22.19 -23.76 9.07
CA GLN A 19 -23.59 -24.07 9.36
C GLN A 19 -24.30 -24.36 8.02
N ASN A 20 -24.98 -25.51 7.98
CA ASN A 20 -25.70 -26.02 6.82
C ASN A 20 -26.80 -25.07 6.37
N GLU A 21 -26.72 -24.68 5.08
CA GLU A 21 -27.84 -24.58 4.15
C GLU A 21 -27.24 -24.18 2.78
N ASN A 22 -27.77 -24.71 1.68
CA ASN A 22 -27.39 -24.53 0.29
C ASN A 22 -27.08 -23.06 -0.08
N SER A 23 -26.01 -22.50 0.42
CA SER A 23 -25.49 -21.21 0.03
C SER A 23 -24.26 -21.47 -0.82
N ASN A 24 -24.28 -21.02 -2.06
CA ASN A 24 -23.11 -20.83 -2.87
C ASN A 24 -22.09 -20.04 -2.03
N ILE A 25 -21.14 -20.73 -1.42
CA ILE A 25 -20.03 -20.11 -0.70
C ILE A 25 -19.22 -19.39 -1.77
N THR A 26 -19.50 -18.12 -1.98
CA THR A 26 -18.65 -17.27 -2.82
C THR A 26 -17.35 -17.10 -2.06
N LEU A 27 -16.32 -17.82 -2.49
CA LEU A 27 -14.97 -17.68 -1.94
C LEU A 27 -14.55 -16.22 -2.09
N VAL A 28 -14.35 -15.55 -0.97
CA VAL A 28 -13.86 -14.18 -0.93
C VAL A 28 -12.39 -14.19 -1.34
N LYS A 29 -12.06 -13.46 -2.38
CA LYS A 29 -10.68 -13.32 -2.88
C LYS A 29 -10.00 -12.16 -2.13
N PRO A 30 -8.69 -12.28 -1.83
CA PRO A 30 -7.94 -11.16 -1.27
C PRO A 30 -7.94 -9.98 -2.24
N LEU A 31 -7.79 -8.77 -1.72
CA LEU A 31 -7.50 -7.59 -2.54
C LEU A 31 -6.17 -7.80 -3.28
N GLN A 32 -6.04 -7.12 -4.40
CA GLN A 32 -4.78 -7.09 -5.17
C GLN A 32 -4.17 -5.70 -5.02
N ILE A 33 -2.86 -5.64 -4.86
CA ILE A 33 -2.12 -4.38 -4.79
C ILE A 33 -0.98 -4.40 -5.79
N GLU A 34 -0.77 -3.25 -6.44
CA GLU A 34 0.29 -3.02 -7.43
C GLU A 34 0.97 -1.69 -7.12
N LEU A 35 2.30 -1.64 -7.20
CA LEU A 35 3.06 -0.39 -7.18
C LEU A 35 3.01 0.25 -8.58
N GLU A 36 2.15 1.25 -8.75
CA GLU A 36 1.92 1.90 -10.06
C GLU A 36 3.02 2.91 -10.38
N THR A 37 3.39 3.73 -9.41
CA THR A 37 4.43 4.76 -9.59
C THR A 37 5.36 4.77 -8.38
N LEU A 38 6.65 4.90 -8.67
CA LEU A 38 7.68 5.26 -7.71
C LEU A 38 8.79 5.98 -8.47
N SER A 39 8.98 7.25 -8.17
CA SER A 39 9.97 8.08 -8.85
C SER A 39 10.37 9.29 -8.01
N VAL A 40 11.62 9.72 -8.17
CA VAL A 40 12.08 11.00 -7.63
C VAL A 40 11.66 12.10 -8.60
N SER A 41 10.70 12.93 -8.20
CA SER A 41 10.14 13.99 -9.06
C SER A 41 10.92 15.30 -8.98
N LYS A 42 11.59 15.57 -7.87
CA LYS A 42 12.43 16.74 -7.69
C LYS A 42 13.51 16.49 -6.65
N ILE A 43 14.73 16.92 -6.96
CA ILE A 43 15.83 16.88 -6.01
C ILE A 43 16.54 18.24 -5.97
N THR A 44 16.88 18.69 -4.78
CA THR A 44 17.65 19.88 -4.48
C THR A 44 18.64 19.56 -3.35
N GLU A 45 19.58 20.44 -3.05
CA GLU A 45 20.56 20.23 -1.98
C GLU A 45 19.93 19.90 -0.60
N ARG A 46 18.71 20.40 -0.35
CA ARG A 46 18.04 20.31 0.96
C ARG A 46 16.78 19.47 0.98
N ARG A 47 16.29 19.05 -0.21
CA ARG A 47 14.99 18.38 -0.31
C ARG A 47 14.95 17.46 -1.52
N ALA A 48 14.43 16.26 -1.33
CA ALA A 48 14.01 15.39 -2.42
C ALA A 48 12.50 15.10 -2.29
N LEU A 49 11.80 15.11 -3.42
CA LEU A 49 10.40 14.73 -3.53
C LEU A 49 10.33 13.38 -4.25
N ILE A 50 9.62 12.44 -3.62
CA ILE A 50 9.40 11.11 -4.16
C ILE A 50 7.90 10.92 -4.33
N ASP A 51 7.46 10.69 -5.55
CA ASP A 51 6.07 10.37 -5.84
C ASP A 51 5.87 8.86 -5.83
N ILE A 52 4.90 8.41 -5.04
CA ILE A 52 4.52 7.02 -4.93
C ILE A 52 3.02 6.86 -5.21
N ALA A 53 2.65 5.81 -5.93
CA ALA A 53 1.26 5.48 -6.18
C ALA A 53 1.04 3.96 -6.13
N PHE A 54 -0.01 3.57 -5.42
CA PHE A 54 -0.44 2.19 -5.29
C PHE A 54 -1.83 2.04 -5.91
N LYS A 55 -1.99 1.01 -6.72
CA LYS A 55 -3.29 0.61 -7.23
C LYS A 55 -3.80 -0.58 -6.44
N ILE A 56 -4.97 -0.42 -5.81
CA ILE A 56 -5.66 -1.48 -5.08
C ILE A 56 -6.88 -1.91 -5.88
N SER A 57 -7.00 -3.20 -6.16
CA SER A 57 -8.09 -3.80 -6.92
C SER A 57 -8.88 -4.77 -6.05
N ASN A 58 -10.21 -4.69 -6.15
CA ASN A 58 -11.13 -5.59 -5.48
C ASN A 58 -11.72 -6.58 -6.49
N PRO A 59 -11.26 -7.84 -6.50
CA PRO A 59 -11.78 -8.86 -7.43
C PRO A 59 -13.14 -9.45 -6.99
N ASN A 60 -13.70 -8.98 -5.89
CA ASN A 60 -14.96 -9.47 -5.35
C ASN A 60 -16.13 -8.62 -5.87
N PRO A 61 -17.37 -9.18 -5.99
CA PRO A 61 -18.54 -8.43 -6.43
C PRO A 61 -19.06 -7.45 -5.37
N ARG A 62 -18.64 -7.59 -4.11
CA ARG A 62 -19.04 -6.70 -3.01
C ARG A 62 -18.00 -5.63 -2.76
N ALA A 63 -18.48 -4.45 -2.37
CA ALA A 63 -17.59 -3.37 -1.95
C ALA A 63 -16.83 -3.73 -0.67
N VAL A 64 -15.62 -3.18 -0.56
CA VAL A 64 -14.80 -3.21 0.64
C VAL A 64 -14.49 -1.79 1.10
N ILE A 65 -14.14 -1.64 2.36
CA ILE A 65 -13.68 -0.38 2.93
C ILE A 65 -12.18 -0.54 3.19
N VAL A 66 -11.37 0.17 2.44
CA VAL A 66 -9.93 0.29 2.70
C VAL A 66 -9.77 1.38 3.76
N GLN A 67 -9.29 1.02 4.93
CA GLN A 67 -9.18 1.92 6.07
C GLN A 67 -7.87 2.69 6.01
N THR A 68 -6.76 1.96 5.97
CA THR A 68 -5.44 2.55 5.92
C THR A 68 -4.47 1.64 5.17
N MET A 69 -3.43 2.24 4.65
CA MET A 69 -2.27 1.56 4.09
C MET A 69 -1.01 2.19 4.67
N ASP A 70 -0.26 1.37 5.39
CA ASP A 70 1.05 1.75 5.91
C ASP A 70 2.12 1.25 4.96
N TYR A 71 3.15 2.05 4.70
CA TYR A 71 4.26 1.62 3.85
C TYR A 71 5.62 2.14 4.33
N GLN A 72 6.65 1.42 3.95
CA GLN A 72 8.05 1.73 4.20
C GLN A 72 8.80 1.69 2.88
N LEU A 73 9.71 2.65 2.69
CA LEU A 73 10.47 2.84 1.46
C LEU A 73 11.97 2.69 1.75
N TYR A 74 12.63 1.90 0.93
CA TYR A 74 14.07 1.64 0.98
C TYR A 74 14.69 1.92 -0.38
N ALA A 75 15.84 2.62 -0.38
CA ALA A 75 16.71 2.69 -1.54
C ALA A 75 17.79 1.62 -1.37
N THR A 76 17.64 0.46 -2.02
CA THR A 76 18.47 -0.71 -1.73
C THR A 76 19.92 -0.55 -2.17
N ALA A 77 20.22 0.40 -3.06
CA ALA A 77 21.59 0.80 -3.36
C ALA A 77 22.25 1.57 -2.21
N TYR A 78 21.46 2.16 -1.30
CA TYR A 78 21.95 2.84 -0.10
C TYR A 78 22.05 1.86 1.09
N SER A 79 20.95 1.19 1.38
CA SER A 79 20.87 0.17 2.43
C SER A 79 19.66 -0.72 2.23
N ASP A 80 19.79 -2.02 2.45
CA ASP A 80 18.66 -2.96 2.41
C ASP A 80 17.77 -2.87 3.65
N ASP A 81 18.32 -2.43 4.77
CA ASP A 81 17.67 -2.45 6.08
C ASP A 81 17.31 -1.06 6.61
N GLU A 82 17.86 0.01 6.03
CA GLU A 82 17.59 1.36 6.49
C GLU A 82 16.40 1.98 5.73
N GLN A 83 15.30 2.13 6.43
CA GLN A 83 14.12 2.83 5.92
C GLN A 83 14.46 4.31 5.67
N ILE A 84 14.33 4.78 4.44
CA ILE A 84 14.57 6.18 4.08
C ILE A 84 13.31 7.05 4.23
N ALA A 85 12.15 6.44 4.09
CA ALA A 85 10.85 7.09 4.23
C ALA A 85 9.75 6.07 4.54
N GLY A 86 8.59 6.57 4.86
CA GLY A 86 7.37 5.79 5.02
C GLY A 86 6.20 6.72 5.20
N GLY A 87 5.01 6.18 5.09
CA GLY A 87 3.78 6.93 5.24
C GLY A 87 2.60 6.05 5.61
N GLU A 88 1.50 6.73 5.91
CA GLU A 88 0.19 6.15 6.15
C GLU A 88 -0.82 6.87 5.27
N ILE A 89 -1.49 6.12 4.40
CA ILE A 89 -2.55 6.64 3.53
C ILE A 89 -3.88 6.17 4.09
N GLY A 90 -4.77 7.12 4.38
CA GLY A 90 -6.02 6.85 5.07
C GLY A 90 -5.91 7.05 6.58
N SER A 91 -6.92 6.62 7.31
CA SER A 91 -6.89 6.59 8.78
C SER A 91 -7.80 5.51 9.31
N ARG A 92 -7.34 4.77 10.31
CA ARG A 92 -8.17 3.81 11.03
C ARG A 92 -9.19 4.56 11.88
N PRO A 93 -10.47 4.17 11.84
CA PRO A 93 -11.43 4.69 12.79
C PRO A 93 -11.08 4.17 14.20
N THR A 94 -10.65 5.08 15.07
CA THR A 94 -10.40 4.78 16.49
C THR A 94 -11.67 5.05 17.28
N GLY A 95 -12.51 4.01 17.49
CA GLY A 95 -13.72 4.14 18.29
C GLY A 95 -14.95 4.61 17.52
N MET A 96 -15.79 5.47 18.12
CA MET A 96 -16.97 6.03 17.43
C MET A 96 -16.55 6.75 16.15
N VAL A 97 -17.38 6.61 15.11
CA VAL A 97 -17.20 7.26 13.80
C VAL A 97 -16.83 8.72 14.00
N GLU A 98 -15.54 9.02 13.92
CA GLU A 98 -15.10 10.41 13.86
C GLU A 98 -15.46 10.95 12.48
N PHE A 99 -16.19 12.06 12.47
CA PHE A 99 -16.40 12.83 11.25
C PHE A 99 -15.03 13.32 10.78
N GLY A 100 -14.52 12.71 9.70
CA GLY A 100 -13.21 13.05 9.14
C GLY A 100 -12.22 11.89 8.99
N SER A 101 -12.61 10.65 9.31
CA SER A 101 -11.77 9.49 8.98
C SER A 101 -11.64 9.35 7.47
N ASN A 102 -10.40 9.38 6.99
CA ASN A 102 -10.08 9.22 5.57
C ASN A 102 -10.00 7.73 5.23
N TYR A 103 -11.14 7.11 4.99
CA TYR A 103 -11.23 5.76 4.46
C TYR A 103 -11.69 5.79 3.00
N TYR A 104 -11.45 4.71 2.27
CA TYR A 104 -11.79 4.60 0.86
C TYR A 104 -12.80 3.47 0.66
N VAL A 105 -13.91 3.77 0.00
CA VAL A 105 -14.88 2.75 -0.44
C VAL A 105 -14.44 2.24 -1.79
N LEU A 106 -13.98 0.99 -1.84
CA LEU A 106 -13.60 0.32 -3.08
C LEU A 106 -14.74 -0.60 -3.53
N LEU A 107 -15.42 -0.19 -4.58
CA LEU A 107 -16.54 -0.95 -5.15
C LEU A 107 -16.09 -2.33 -5.63
N GLY A 108 -17.05 -3.25 -5.72
CA GLY A 108 -16.80 -4.58 -6.28
C GLY A 108 -16.34 -4.49 -7.74
N GLU A 109 -15.38 -5.37 -8.09
CA GLU A 109 -14.78 -5.47 -9.44
C GLU A 109 -14.17 -4.15 -9.96
N ASN A 110 -13.75 -3.29 -9.03
CA ASN A 110 -13.13 -2.00 -9.31
C ASN A 110 -11.75 -1.87 -8.68
N SER A 111 -11.07 -0.79 -9.03
CA SER A 111 -9.76 -0.40 -8.46
C SER A 111 -9.74 1.08 -8.10
N ILE A 112 -8.89 1.42 -7.13
CA ILE A 112 -8.54 2.78 -6.76
C ILE A 112 -7.03 2.97 -6.81
N THR A 113 -6.58 4.19 -7.09
CA THR A 113 -5.15 4.55 -7.00
C THR A 113 -4.97 5.51 -5.84
N LEU A 114 -4.15 5.10 -4.86
CA LEU A 114 -3.73 5.91 -3.73
C LEU A 114 -2.38 6.52 -4.04
N LYS A 115 -2.25 7.84 -3.90
CA LYS A 115 -1.05 8.60 -4.26
C LYS A 115 -0.56 9.43 -3.09
N GLU A 116 0.76 9.52 -2.97
CA GLU A 116 1.40 10.38 -2.01
C GLU A 116 2.70 10.96 -2.59
N THR A 117 3.07 12.17 -2.14
CA THR A 117 4.37 12.77 -2.41
C THR A 117 5.14 12.89 -1.10
N ILE A 118 6.19 12.10 -0.98
CA ILE A 118 7.07 12.07 0.18
C ILE A 118 8.10 13.20 0.05
N THR A 119 8.32 13.93 1.13
CA THR A 119 9.37 14.95 1.21
C THR A 119 10.49 14.47 2.12
N LEU A 120 11.65 14.16 1.54
CA LEU A 120 12.87 13.92 2.29
C LEU A 120 13.61 15.24 2.52
N LYS A 121 14.12 15.43 3.74
CA LYS A 121 14.95 16.58 4.09
C LYS A 121 16.42 16.16 4.09
N GLY A 122 17.25 16.88 3.33
CA GLY A 122 18.69 16.67 3.29
C GLY A 122 19.37 17.25 4.53
N SER A 123 20.39 16.55 5.00
CA SER A 123 21.32 17.01 6.03
C SER A 123 22.77 16.78 5.54
N GLN A 124 23.75 17.23 6.30
CA GLN A 124 25.17 17.03 5.94
C GLN A 124 25.57 15.53 5.87
N ASN A 125 24.80 14.65 6.54
CA ASN A 125 25.06 13.21 6.60
C ASN A 125 24.32 12.41 5.50
N THR A 126 23.56 13.07 4.63
CA THR A 126 22.74 12.41 3.59
C THR A 126 23.33 12.54 2.18
N SER A 127 24.58 12.95 2.02
CA SER A 127 25.21 13.17 0.71
C SER A 127 25.24 11.90 -0.16
N GLU A 128 25.47 10.75 0.44
CA GLU A 128 25.48 9.45 -0.25
C GLU A 128 24.07 9.08 -0.73
N LEU A 129 23.07 9.20 0.13
CA LEU A 129 21.67 8.99 -0.24
C LEU A 129 21.26 9.92 -1.38
N TRP A 130 21.67 11.21 -1.34
CA TRP A 130 21.36 12.17 -2.38
C TRP A 130 21.96 11.80 -3.74
N ALA A 131 23.19 11.27 -3.76
CA ALA A 131 23.82 10.78 -4.96
C ALA A 131 23.02 9.62 -5.58
N ILE A 132 22.56 8.69 -4.73
CA ILE A 132 21.74 7.55 -5.14
C ILE A 132 20.38 8.00 -5.64
N LEU A 133 19.69 8.90 -4.94
CA LEU A 133 18.39 9.42 -5.37
C LEU A 133 18.45 10.19 -6.70
N ASN A 134 19.60 10.72 -7.05
CA ASN A 134 19.80 11.41 -8.32
C ASN A 134 20.02 10.44 -9.49
N ASP A 135 20.26 9.16 -9.21
CA ASP A 135 20.37 8.11 -10.22
C ASP A 135 18.99 7.53 -10.54
N SER A 136 18.54 7.68 -11.76
CA SER A 136 17.25 7.16 -12.25
C SER A 136 17.16 5.64 -12.29
N THR A 137 18.28 4.94 -12.10
CA THR A 137 18.36 3.46 -12.07
C THR A 137 18.41 2.89 -10.66
N THR A 138 18.27 3.73 -9.64
CA THR A 138 18.27 3.30 -8.25
C THR A 138 17.24 2.20 -8.01
N PRO A 139 17.66 1.04 -7.48
CA PRO A 139 16.73 -0.01 -7.11
C PRO A 139 16.00 0.35 -5.81
N TRP A 140 14.71 0.05 -5.79
CA TRP A 140 13.82 0.36 -4.69
C TRP A 140 13.18 -0.88 -4.11
N ARG A 141 12.92 -0.86 -2.82
CA ARG A 141 12.02 -1.79 -2.13
C ARG A 141 10.95 -1.01 -1.40
N VAL A 142 9.70 -1.42 -1.57
CA VAL A 142 8.54 -0.85 -0.86
C VAL A 142 7.79 -2.00 -0.21
N THR A 143 7.66 -1.96 1.10
CA THR A 143 6.91 -2.97 1.86
C THR A 143 5.86 -2.29 2.73
N GLY A 144 4.79 -3.00 3.06
CA GLY A 144 3.72 -2.43 3.89
C GLY A 144 2.50 -3.33 4.00
N ASP A 145 1.46 -2.76 4.62
CA ASP A 145 0.23 -3.47 4.92
C ASP A 145 -0.99 -2.62 4.57
N VAL A 146 -2.01 -3.26 3.99
CA VAL A 146 -3.32 -2.65 3.70
C VAL A 146 -4.34 -3.25 4.65
N PHE A 147 -5.05 -2.41 5.38
CA PHE A 147 -6.10 -2.80 6.32
C PHE A 147 -7.47 -2.48 5.72
N TYR A 148 -8.35 -3.48 5.67
CA TYR A 148 -9.64 -3.35 5.02
C TYR A 148 -10.72 -4.24 5.62
N ASN A 149 -12.00 -3.90 5.38
CA ASN A 149 -13.17 -4.65 5.80
C ASN A 149 -14.11 -4.96 4.63
N PHE A 150 -14.69 -6.17 4.62
CA PHE A 150 -15.72 -6.58 3.67
C PHE A 150 -17.16 -6.16 4.05
N SER A 151 -17.34 -5.64 5.25
CA SER A 151 -18.65 -5.23 5.76
C SER A 151 -18.58 -3.84 6.39
N SER A 152 -19.68 -3.40 7.01
CA SER A 152 -19.75 -2.06 7.58
C SER A 152 -18.60 -1.75 8.53
N LEU A 153 -18.20 -0.47 8.61
CA LEU A 153 -17.20 0.06 9.53
C LEU A 153 -17.42 -0.33 11.02
N LEU A 154 -18.65 -0.69 11.38
CA LEU A 154 -19.07 -0.87 12.77
C LEU A 154 -19.09 -2.32 13.26
N GLY A 155 -18.75 -3.31 12.45
CA GLY A 155 -18.90 -4.71 12.88
C GLY A 155 -18.18 -5.75 12.03
N GLY A 156 -17.41 -5.32 11.01
CA GLY A 156 -16.62 -6.23 10.19
C GLY A 156 -15.29 -6.60 10.82
N GLN A 157 -14.85 -7.81 10.58
CA GLN A 157 -13.49 -8.21 10.92
C GLN A 157 -12.51 -7.44 10.01
N GLU A 158 -11.51 -6.80 10.61
CA GLU A 158 -10.41 -6.19 9.88
C GLU A 158 -9.56 -7.29 9.25
N ASN A 159 -9.25 -7.11 7.98
CA ASN A 159 -8.34 -7.95 7.22
C ASN A 159 -7.09 -7.15 6.91
N GLU A 160 -5.98 -7.85 6.81
CA GLU A 160 -4.66 -7.30 6.51
C GLU A 160 -4.13 -7.97 5.25
N LEU A 161 -3.56 -7.15 4.36
CA LEU A 161 -2.87 -7.60 3.16
C LEU A 161 -1.47 -7.03 3.17
N HIS A 162 -0.48 -7.89 3.39
CA HIS A 162 0.92 -7.53 3.29
C HIS A 162 1.39 -7.45 1.85
N PHE A 163 2.28 -6.50 1.54
CA PHE A 163 2.94 -6.38 0.24
C PHE A 163 4.44 -6.06 0.36
N ASP A 164 5.20 -6.54 -0.61
CA ASP A 164 6.64 -6.26 -0.76
C ASP A 164 6.95 -6.15 -2.26
N PHE A 165 7.36 -4.98 -2.71
CA PHE A 165 7.69 -4.68 -4.10
C PHE A 165 9.16 -4.32 -4.23
N THR A 166 9.81 -4.85 -5.25
CA THR A 166 11.15 -4.43 -5.70
C THR A 166 11.03 -3.85 -7.10
N LYS A 167 11.62 -2.68 -7.31
CA LYS A 167 11.58 -1.95 -8.59
C LYS A 167 12.98 -1.52 -9.01
#